data_619be4e875d4d9de4d867344b7bb6475
#
_entry.id   619be4e875d4d9de4d867344b7bb6475
#
_cell.length_a   1.000
_cell.length_b   1.000
_cell.length_c   1.000
_cell.angle_alpha   90.00
_cell.angle_beta   90.00
_cell.angle_gamma   90.00
#
_symmetry.space_group_name_H-M   'P 1'
#
loop_
_entity.id
_entity.type
_entity.pdbx_description
1 polymer ?
#
loop_
_entity_poly.entity_id
_entity_poly.type
_entity_poly.pdbx_seq_one_letter_code
_entity_poly.pdbx_strand_id
1 'polypeptide(L)'
;GFTGTRLTVVMARTLAQQLGVPLLGVSSFALMAARLADRLPARPDSGEGFWITRELPRRGVVGGSYRVNQGVVEELEPPHLLQPGRSLGTMVLEADDDVEADVIRLLNELQAALVCGQSCPWQSVLPIYPTSPVGAV
;
A
#
# COMPACT_ATOMS: atom_id res chain seq x y z
N GLY A 1 7.87 5.10 -11.67
CA GLY A 1 8.54 6.34 -11.26
C GLY A 1 7.58 7.40 -10.74
N PHE A 2 8.09 8.43 -10.15
CA PHE A 2 7.26 9.50 -9.55
C PHE A 2 6.32 10.16 -10.56
N THR A 3 6.80 10.43 -11.77
CA THR A 3 6.01 11.09 -12.80
C THR A 3 4.80 10.24 -13.21
N GLY A 4 5.00 8.95 -13.45
CA GLY A 4 3.92 8.04 -13.81
C GLY A 4 2.87 7.92 -12.70
N THR A 5 3.29 7.79 -11.46
CA THR A 5 2.38 7.73 -10.29
C THR A 5 1.58 9.02 -10.16
N ARG A 6 2.24 10.16 -10.29
CA ARG A 6 1.56 11.47 -10.22
C ARG A 6 0.51 11.63 -11.31
N LEU A 7 0.86 11.30 -12.54
CA LEU A 7 -0.08 11.37 -13.66
C LEU A 7 -1.29 10.48 -13.45
N THR A 8 -1.08 9.24 -13.03
CA THR A 8 -2.17 8.30 -12.78
C THR A 8 -3.12 8.82 -11.70
N VAL A 9 -2.59 9.33 -10.59
CA VAL A 9 -3.41 9.87 -9.50
C VAL A 9 -4.14 11.13 -9.94
N VAL A 10 -3.49 12.05 -10.64
CA VAL A 10 -4.12 13.29 -11.13
C VAL A 10 -5.25 12.96 -12.10
N MET A 11 -5.04 12.04 -13.04
CA MET A 11 -6.07 11.62 -13.98
C MET A 11 -7.27 10.98 -13.27
N ALA A 12 -7.02 10.07 -12.33
CA ALA A 12 -8.07 9.42 -11.57
C ALA A 12 -8.89 10.43 -10.74
N ARG A 13 -8.22 11.36 -10.07
CA ARG A 13 -8.88 12.43 -9.30
C ARG A 13 -9.73 13.32 -10.20
N THR A 14 -9.21 13.71 -11.35
CA THR A 14 -9.93 14.55 -12.30
C THR A 14 -11.19 13.86 -12.81
N LEU A 15 -11.09 12.59 -13.18
CA LEU A 15 -12.24 11.81 -13.62
C LEU A 15 -13.28 11.65 -12.51
N ALA A 16 -12.84 11.33 -11.29
CA ALA A 16 -13.75 11.18 -10.16
C ALA A 16 -14.47 12.49 -9.84
N GLN A 17 -13.76 13.62 -9.89
CA GLN A 17 -14.34 14.95 -9.69
C GLN A 17 -15.39 15.27 -10.74
N GLN A 18 -15.07 15.05 -12.01
CA GLN A 18 -15.98 15.39 -13.11
C GLN A 18 -17.21 14.48 -13.17
N LEU A 19 -17.03 13.21 -12.85
CA LEU A 19 -18.12 12.23 -12.86
C LEU A 19 -18.92 12.19 -11.55
N GLY A 20 -18.43 12.84 -10.50
CA GLY A 20 -19.07 12.81 -9.20
C GLY A 20 -19.09 11.42 -8.57
N VAL A 21 -18.05 10.61 -8.81
CA VAL A 21 -17.95 9.24 -8.31
C VAL A 21 -16.90 9.13 -7.20
N PRO A 22 -17.03 8.13 -6.30
CA PRO A 22 -16.02 7.89 -5.29
C PRO A 22 -14.69 7.41 -5.89
N LEU A 23 -13.62 7.64 -5.17
CA LEU A 23 -12.28 7.20 -5.53
C LEU A 23 -11.60 6.58 -4.31
N LEU A 24 -11.05 5.37 -4.48
CA LEU A 24 -10.32 4.67 -3.43
C LEU A 24 -8.85 4.56 -3.83
N GLY A 25 -7.96 5.01 -2.94
CA GLY A 25 -6.52 4.82 -3.08
C GLY A 25 -6.02 3.80 -2.07
N VAL A 26 -5.26 2.82 -2.55
CA VAL A 26 -4.65 1.78 -1.72
C VAL A 26 -3.19 1.65 -2.13
N SER A 27 -2.27 1.58 -1.16
CA SER A 27 -0.86 1.38 -1.48
C SER A 27 -0.62 0.00 -2.09
N SER A 28 0.36 -0.12 -2.98
CA SER A 28 0.71 -1.42 -3.58
C SER A 28 1.12 -2.44 -2.51
N PHE A 29 1.80 -2.00 -1.46
CA PHE A 29 2.17 -2.89 -0.35
C PHE A 29 0.93 -3.38 0.42
N ALA A 30 -0.06 -2.54 0.64
CA ALA A 30 -1.30 -2.96 1.27
C ALA A 30 -2.05 -3.99 0.42
N LEU A 31 -2.03 -3.85 -0.90
CA LEU A 31 -2.66 -4.82 -1.80
C LEU A 31 -1.98 -6.18 -1.77
N MET A 32 -0.66 -6.22 -1.65
CA MET A 32 0.07 -7.50 -1.60
C MET A 32 0.13 -8.11 -0.20
N ALA A 33 -0.22 -7.37 0.84
CA ALA A 33 -0.03 -7.80 2.22
C ALA A 33 -0.77 -9.10 2.55
N ALA A 34 -2.03 -9.23 2.15
CA ALA A 34 -2.81 -10.43 2.43
C ALA A 34 -2.21 -11.68 1.78
N ARG A 35 -1.77 -11.56 0.54
CA ARG A 35 -1.17 -12.68 -0.19
C ARG A 35 0.23 -13.03 0.33
N LEU A 36 1.02 -12.03 0.72
CA LEU A 36 2.35 -12.25 1.29
C LEU A 36 2.29 -12.81 2.71
N ALA A 37 1.28 -12.45 3.48
CA ALA A 37 1.11 -12.98 4.84
C ALA A 37 1.02 -14.51 4.88
N ASP A 38 0.47 -15.12 3.83
CA ASP A 38 0.40 -16.59 3.72
C ASP A 38 1.77 -17.26 3.57
N ARG A 39 2.81 -16.51 3.25
CA ARG A 39 4.18 -17.01 3.13
C ARG A 39 4.94 -17.00 4.45
N LEU A 40 4.37 -16.41 5.51
CA LEU A 40 5.01 -16.38 6.82
C LEU A 40 5.02 -17.79 7.43
N PRO A 41 6.14 -18.19 8.06
CA PRO A 41 6.29 -19.55 8.60
C PRO A 41 5.35 -19.86 9.79
N ALA A 42 4.90 -18.82 10.49
CA ALA A 42 3.82 -18.91 11.45
C ALA A 42 2.80 -17.86 11.07
N ARG A 43 1.52 -18.22 10.96
CA ARG A 43 0.48 -17.21 10.87
C ARG A 43 0.65 -16.29 12.06
N PRO A 44 0.86 -14.98 11.85
CA PRO A 44 0.89 -14.10 12.98
C PRO A 44 -0.43 -14.26 13.71
N ASP A 45 -0.35 -14.68 14.95
CA ASP A 45 -1.52 -14.64 15.84
C ASP A 45 -2.08 -13.22 15.76
N SER A 46 -3.40 -13.14 15.82
CA SER A 46 -4.12 -11.89 15.72
C SER A 46 -3.48 -10.80 16.59
N GLY A 47 -2.68 -9.92 16.01
CA GLY A 47 -2.03 -8.83 16.72
C GLY A 47 -0.59 -8.56 16.34
N GLU A 48 0.12 -9.52 15.76
CA GLU A 48 1.48 -9.28 15.29
C GLU A 48 1.51 -8.72 13.89
N GLY A 49 2.22 -7.60 13.71
CA GLY A 49 2.46 -7.00 12.41
C GLY A 49 3.65 -7.63 11.71
N PHE A 50 3.73 -7.43 10.42
CA PHE A 50 4.88 -7.79 9.61
C PHE A 50 5.25 -6.63 8.68
N TRP A 51 6.49 -6.68 8.19
CA TRP A 51 6.97 -5.66 7.27
C TRP A 51 7.04 -6.19 5.86
N ILE A 52 6.70 -5.34 4.92
CA ILE A 52 6.99 -5.54 3.50
C ILE A 52 8.05 -4.51 3.11
N THR A 53 9.13 -4.97 2.50
CA THR A 53 10.25 -4.11 2.13
C THR A 53 10.57 -4.22 0.66
N ARG A 54 11.08 -3.14 0.09
CA ARG A 54 11.63 -3.10 -1.27
C ARG A 54 12.91 -2.29 -1.27
N GLU A 55 13.97 -2.89 -1.76
CA GLU A 55 15.22 -2.18 -1.95
C GLU A 55 15.16 -1.32 -3.20
N LEU A 56 15.47 -0.04 -3.04
CA LEU A 56 15.61 0.89 -4.16
C LEU A 56 17.10 1.13 -4.40
N PRO A 57 17.62 0.81 -5.60
CA PRO A 57 19.03 1.02 -5.89
C PRO A 57 19.46 2.47 -5.62
N ARG A 58 20.50 2.64 -4.83
CA ARG A 58 21.11 3.93 -4.43
C ARG A 58 20.22 4.83 -3.54
N ARG A 59 19.02 4.40 -3.20
CA ARG A 59 18.09 5.21 -2.40
C ARG A 59 17.82 4.64 -1.02
N GLY A 60 18.05 3.35 -0.84
CA GLY A 60 17.82 2.65 0.41
C GLY A 60 16.65 1.68 0.34
N VAL A 61 16.03 1.42 1.47
CA VAL A 61 14.96 0.44 1.59
C VAL A 61 13.65 1.15 1.95
N VAL A 62 12.62 0.89 1.17
CA VAL A 62 11.25 1.32 1.47
C VAL A 62 10.56 0.19 2.22
N GLY A 63 9.87 0.51 3.30
CA GLY A 63 9.10 -0.46 4.07
C GLY A 63 7.75 0.06 4.48
N GLY A 64 6.80 -0.86 4.59
CA GLY A 64 5.50 -0.63 5.19
C GLY A 64 5.17 -1.75 6.15
N SER A 65 4.42 -1.46 7.19
CA SER A 65 4.04 -2.42 8.23
C SER A 65 2.56 -2.70 8.18
N TYR A 66 2.20 -3.97 8.25
CA TYR A 66 0.84 -4.45 8.05
C TYR A 66 0.47 -5.51 9.07
N ARG A 67 -0.82 -5.62 9.30
CA ARG A 67 -1.42 -6.70 10.07
C ARG A 67 -2.62 -7.23 9.28
N VAL A 68 -2.73 -8.55 9.19
CA VAL A 68 -3.86 -9.19 8.51
C VAL A 68 -4.66 -9.97 9.55
N ASN A 69 -5.94 -9.66 9.66
CA ASN A 69 -6.86 -10.33 10.57
C ASN A 69 -8.12 -10.71 9.79
N GLN A 70 -8.39 -12.02 9.69
CA GLN A 70 -9.54 -12.56 8.97
C GLN A 70 -9.67 -12.02 7.53
N GLY A 71 -8.54 -11.91 6.83
CA GLY A 71 -8.50 -11.42 5.46
C GLY A 71 -8.57 -9.90 5.33
N VAL A 72 -8.75 -9.18 6.42
CA VAL A 72 -8.74 -7.71 6.44
C VAL A 72 -7.33 -7.22 6.70
N VAL A 73 -6.83 -6.36 5.81
CA VAL A 73 -5.49 -5.76 5.93
C VAL A 73 -5.59 -4.44 6.67
N GLU A 74 -4.81 -4.30 7.72
CA GLU A 74 -4.62 -3.05 8.43
C GLU A 74 -3.20 -2.54 8.16
N GLU A 75 -3.09 -1.32 7.68
CA GLU A 75 -1.80 -0.66 7.46
C GLU A 75 -1.37 0.03 8.75
N LEU A 76 -0.32 -0.49 9.37
CA LEU A 76 0.21 0.06 10.62
C LEU A 76 1.14 1.24 10.37
N GLU A 77 2.01 1.10 9.37
CA GLU A 77 2.83 2.20 8.85
C GLU A 77 2.78 2.17 7.33
N PRO A 78 2.45 3.30 6.68
CA PRO A 78 2.44 3.36 5.22
C PRO A 78 3.86 3.22 4.65
N PRO A 79 3.99 2.89 3.36
CA PRO A 79 5.31 2.77 2.73
C PRO A 79 6.10 4.07 2.87
N HIS A 80 7.32 3.95 3.38
CA HIS A 80 8.23 5.08 3.54
C HIS A 80 9.68 4.59 3.52
N LEU A 81 10.59 5.51 3.30
CA LEU A 81 12.02 5.20 3.34
C LEU A 81 12.43 4.91 4.78
N LEU A 82 12.99 3.72 4.99
CA LEU A 82 13.43 3.30 6.32
C LEU A 82 14.77 3.93 6.66
N GLN A 83 14.95 4.28 7.93
CA GLN A 83 16.26 4.72 8.42
C GLN A 83 17.23 3.54 8.40
N PRO A 84 18.49 3.75 7.96
CA PRO A 84 19.51 2.71 7.99
C PRO A 84 19.66 2.15 9.41
N GLY A 85 19.68 0.82 9.52
CA GLY A 85 19.86 0.15 10.80
C GLY A 85 18.60 0.01 11.66
N ARG A 86 17.45 0.49 11.19
CA ARG A 86 16.19 0.27 11.92
C ARG A 86 15.87 -1.22 12.01
N SER A 87 15.61 -1.71 13.22
CA SER A 87 15.19 -3.08 13.43
C SER A 87 13.72 -3.27 13.10
N LEU A 88 13.42 -4.23 12.22
CA LEU A 88 12.06 -4.54 11.79
C LEU A 88 11.52 -5.83 12.41
N GLY A 89 12.32 -6.48 13.28
CA GLY A 89 11.96 -7.77 13.83
C GLY A 89 12.24 -8.92 12.87
N THR A 90 11.56 -10.04 13.09
CA THR A 90 11.81 -11.29 12.34
C THR A 90 10.82 -11.53 11.21
N MET A 91 9.67 -10.85 11.23
CA MET A 91 8.64 -11.01 10.20
C MET A 91 8.78 -9.92 9.15
N VAL A 92 9.71 -10.11 8.23
CA VAL A 92 9.98 -9.20 7.12
C VAL A 92 9.87 -9.97 5.82
N LEU A 93 9.05 -9.48 4.90
CA LEU A 93 8.85 -10.05 3.59
C LEU A 93 9.28 -9.06 2.53
N GLU A 94 9.90 -9.56 1.48
CA GLU A 94 10.24 -8.75 0.32
C GLU A 94 9.00 -8.52 -0.53
N ALA A 95 8.83 -7.30 -1.03
CA ALA A 95 7.72 -6.96 -1.92
C ALA A 95 7.79 -7.81 -3.19
N ASP A 96 6.64 -8.31 -3.61
CA ASP A 96 6.49 -9.18 -4.76
C ASP A 96 5.28 -8.73 -5.57
N ASP A 97 5.55 -8.17 -6.73
CA ASP A 97 4.50 -7.62 -7.59
C ASP A 97 3.76 -8.74 -8.32
N ASP A 98 2.44 -8.72 -8.20
CA ASP A 98 1.51 -9.55 -8.97
C ASP A 98 0.35 -8.66 -9.36
N VAL A 99 0.46 -8.04 -10.53
CA VAL A 99 -0.49 -7.01 -10.98
C VAL A 99 -1.91 -7.58 -11.07
N GLU A 100 -2.07 -8.79 -11.58
CA GLU A 100 -3.39 -9.40 -11.73
C GLU A 100 -4.05 -9.64 -10.37
N ALA A 101 -3.33 -10.26 -9.43
CA ALA A 101 -3.83 -10.49 -8.09
C ALA A 101 -4.13 -9.18 -7.35
N ASP A 102 -3.28 -8.18 -7.50
CA ASP A 102 -3.41 -6.91 -6.81
C ASP A 102 -4.58 -6.08 -7.37
N VAL A 103 -4.84 -6.13 -8.68
CA VAL A 103 -6.02 -5.49 -9.28
C VAL A 103 -7.31 -6.15 -8.79
N ILE A 104 -7.35 -7.47 -8.73
CA ILE A 104 -8.52 -8.19 -8.19
C ILE A 104 -8.75 -7.80 -6.73
N ARG A 105 -7.70 -7.73 -5.93
CA ARG A 105 -7.77 -7.29 -4.54
C ARG A 105 -8.31 -5.88 -4.43
N LEU A 106 -7.82 -4.96 -5.25
CA LEU A 106 -8.27 -3.56 -5.25
C LEU A 106 -9.76 -3.44 -5.58
N LEU A 107 -10.23 -4.18 -6.57
CA LEU A 107 -11.65 -4.20 -6.93
C LEU A 107 -12.51 -4.73 -5.79
N ASN A 108 -12.06 -5.78 -5.13
CA ASN A 108 -12.77 -6.35 -3.98
C ASN A 108 -12.82 -5.36 -2.80
N GLU A 109 -11.74 -4.65 -2.54
CA GLU A 109 -11.70 -3.64 -1.47
C GLU A 109 -12.61 -2.45 -1.79
N LEU A 110 -12.64 -1.99 -3.04
CA LEU A 110 -13.55 -0.94 -3.45
C LEU A 110 -15.01 -1.37 -3.27
N GLN A 111 -15.35 -2.57 -3.71
CA GLN A 111 -16.71 -3.10 -3.58
C GLN A 111 -17.11 -3.22 -2.11
N ALA A 112 -16.23 -3.72 -1.25
CA ALA A 112 -16.48 -3.83 0.18
C ALA A 112 -16.67 -2.44 0.82
N ALA A 113 -15.88 -1.46 0.45
CA ALA A 113 -15.99 -0.09 0.95
C ALA A 113 -17.35 0.52 0.58
N LEU A 114 -17.80 0.34 -0.66
CA LEU A 114 -19.08 0.85 -1.13
C LEU A 114 -20.26 0.16 -0.43
N VAL A 115 -20.19 -1.16 -0.23
CA VAL A 115 -21.25 -1.92 0.46
C VAL A 115 -21.37 -1.51 1.93
N CYS A 116 -20.23 -1.23 2.58
CA CYS A 116 -20.21 -0.74 3.97
C CYS A 116 -20.62 0.73 4.11
N GLY A 117 -20.91 1.42 3.01
CA GLY A 117 -21.29 2.83 3.03
C GLY A 117 -20.11 3.76 3.34
N GLN A 118 -18.88 3.29 3.16
CA GLN A 118 -17.70 4.11 3.36
C GLN A 118 -17.66 5.24 2.34
N SER A 119 -17.44 6.47 2.82
CA SER A 119 -17.20 7.60 1.93
C SER A 119 -15.79 7.49 1.36
N CYS A 120 -15.69 7.54 0.05
CA CYS A 120 -14.40 7.51 -0.66
C CYS A 120 -14.24 8.82 -1.44
N PRO A 121 -13.98 9.95 -0.75
CA PRO A 121 -13.82 11.24 -1.43
C PRO A 121 -12.52 11.26 -2.25
N TRP A 122 -12.60 11.79 -3.47
CA TRP A 122 -11.43 11.88 -4.35
C TRP A 122 -10.34 12.80 -3.79
N GLN A 123 -10.71 13.77 -2.94
CA GLN A 123 -9.79 14.75 -2.39
C GLN A 123 -8.67 14.16 -1.55
N SER A 124 -8.96 13.07 -0.85
CA SER A 124 -8.00 12.42 0.04
C SER A 124 -7.05 11.45 -0.67
N VAL A 125 -7.28 11.16 -1.95
CA VAL A 125 -6.40 10.26 -2.71
C VAL A 125 -5.20 11.04 -3.21
N LEU A 126 -4.03 10.74 -2.65
CA LEU A 126 -2.76 11.39 -2.97
C LEU A 126 -1.71 10.31 -3.32
N PRO A 127 -0.75 10.64 -4.20
CA PRO A 127 0.33 9.71 -4.47
C PRO A 127 1.21 9.54 -3.24
N ILE A 128 1.75 8.35 -3.06
CA ILE A 128 2.72 8.05 -2.01
C ILE A 128 4.12 8.29 -2.55
N TYR A 129 4.88 9.15 -1.88
CA TYR A 129 6.27 9.43 -2.20
C TYR A 129 7.16 8.87 -1.09
N PRO A 130 7.58 7.59 -1.19
CA PRO A 130 8.46 7.01 -0.18
C PRO A 130 9.84 7.66 -0.16
N THR A 131 10.22 8.27 -1.28
CA THR A 131 11.45 9.09 -1.39
C THR A 131 11.11 10.42 -2.05
N SER A 132 11.85 11.47 -1.70
CA SER A 132 11.65 12.77 -2.33
C SER A 132 12.08 12.76 -3.80
N PRO A 133 11.27 13.28 -4.73
CA PRO A 133 11.65 13.36 -6.14
C PRO A 133 12.75 14.39 -6.42
N VAL A 134 12.96 15.34 -5.51
CA VAL A 134 13.98 16.40 -5.63
C VAL A 134 15.15 16.22 -4.67
N GLY A 135 15.39 15.00 -4.26
CA GLY A 135 16.43 14.68 -3.29
C GLY A 135 15.98 14.89 -1.85
N ALA A 136 16.65 14.21 -0.94
CA ALA A 136 16.36 14.38 0.48
C ALA A 136 16.82 15.76 0.94
N VAL A 137 15.94 16.44 1.56
CA VAL A 137 16.25 17.67 2.28
C VAL A 137 16.68 17.32 3.69
#